data_2297226c8200284c8902bced5e0fe100
#
_entry.id   2297226c8200284c8902bced5e0fe100
#
_cell.length_a   1.000
_cell.length_b   1.000
_cell.length_c   1.000
_cell.angle_alpha   90.00
_cell.angle_beta   90.00
_cell.angle_gamma   90.00
#
_symmetry.space_group_name_H-M   'P 1'
#
loop_
_entity.id
_entity.type
_entity.pdbx_description
1 polymer ?
#
loop_
_entity_poly.entity_id
_entity_poly.type
_entity_poly.pdbx_seq_one_letter_code
_entity_poly.pdbx_strand_id
1 'polypeptide(L)'
;MLRRLRIENLVLIREAELELGPGLNAITGETGAGKTILAQAIGLLLGAKGDSSYIGAGGREAYVEAELDLPDGLLDEEGFEALAELRPDGEEGLVLARRVFGDGRTRAYAWGRSVAREDLAAAAERLIAMSGQFEQRRLGRPAYQLDVLDAFCGEAQARRRREARLAWRGLLAARRSHDEIARDAAGAAARLEELAALVAGTEGLEPDTEESLRAQRERLRHVTELAAAAETAAEALAPDDGEGAAGLAGLAERAVAPLERLAPELERAGNELRDAELRLRETAGDLRGFLASLEAEPGRLEEVEAGLDRIADAKRRFGCAVYEELLARAAEARAELEAIGAGHDPAAAAREALAAAEAQTARLAAELRAAREEALGPFQAAVAEELRGVGMGEGEFQAELRERDAGPSGTDEAAFLIRPNPGLPFAPVADTASGGELSRVALAIAAVGGGETMVFDEIDAGIGGETANAVGRTLERLGARAQVVTITHLPQIASLAERHFRVEKIPGDPTHTRIEQLAETDRRDELQRMLGGREFLSSVQ
;
A
#
# COMPACT_ATOMS: atom_id res chain seq x y z
N MET A 1 4.01 -3.35 4.11
CA MET A 1 5.36 -3.05 4.69
C MET A 1 6.01 -1.89 3.94
N LEU A 2 6.88 -1.11 4.60
CA LEU A 2 7.73 -0.09 3.97
C LEU A 2 8.96 -0.79 3.38
N ARG A 3 9.01 -0.90 2.05
CA ARG A 3 10.12 -1.59 1.35
C ARG A 3 11.34 -0.69 1.21
N ARG A 4 11.10 0.56 0.81
CA ARG A 4 12.17 1.50 0.50
C ARG A 4 11.79 2.91 0.95
N LEU A 5 12.76 3.60 1.53
CA LEU A 5 12.67 5.03 1.86
C LEU A 5 13.82 5.76 1.17
N ARG A 6 13.50 6.67 0.26
CA ARG A 6 14.45 7.53 -0.44
C ARG A 6 14.32 8.97 0.03
N ILE A 7 15.43 9.58 0.31
CA ILE A 7 15.51 10.96 0.83
C ILE A 7 16.55 11.72 0.03
N GLU A 8 16.18 12.89 -0.48
CA GLU A 8 17.10 13.78 -1.19
C GLU A 8 17.00 15.21 -0.62
N ASN A 9 18.15 15.80 -0.37
CA ASN A 9 18.32 17.20 0.06
C ASN A 9 17.46 17.59 1.29
N LEU A 10 17.31 16.68 2.23
CA LEU A 10 16.56 16.94 3.46
C LEU A 10 17.53 17.26 4.61
N VAL A 11 17.56 18.49 5.05
CA VAL A 11 18.43 19.03 6.12
C VAL A 11 19.91 18.69 5.86
N LEU A 12 20.47 17.69 6.55
CA LEU A 12 21.85 17.24 6.37
C LEU A 12 21.98 16.05 5.42
N ILE A 13 20.90 15.40 5.06
CA ILE A 13 20.91 14.26 4.13
C ILE A 13 20.88 14.79 2.69
N ARG A 14 21.97 14.59 1.96
CA ARG A 14 22.03 14.91 0.53
C ARG A 14 21.26 13.88 -0.29
N GLU A 15 21.57 12.62 -0.06
CA GLU A 15 20.93 11.48 -0.67
C GLU A 15 21.05 10.29 0.28
N ALA A 16 19.96 9.58 0.49
CA ALA A 16 19.93 8.33 1.23
C ALA A 16 18.83 7.43 0.67
N GLU A 17 19.13 6.16 0.62
CA GLU A 17 18.19 5.11 0.26
C GLU A 17 18.31 3.99 1.29
N LEU A 18 17.18 3.65 1.92
CA LEU A 18 17.09 2.60 2.93
C LEU A 18 16.18 1.50 2.39
N GLU A 19 16.74 0.32 2.20
CA GLU A 19 15.98 -0.91 1.91
C GLU A 19 15.63 -1.59 3.23
N LEU A 20 14.41 -1.38 3.69
CA LEU A 20 13.91 -1.96 4.94
C LEU A 20 13.38 -3.38 4.67
N GLY A 21 13.56 -4.27 5.66
CA GLY A 21 13.07 -5.64 5.60
C GLY A 21 11.95 -5.92 6.58
N PRO A 22 11.36 -7.12 6.50
CA PRO A 22 10.51 -7.60 7.57
C PRO A 22 11.32 -7.69 8.87
N GLY A 23 10.64 -7.82 10.00
CA GLY A 23 11.30 -7.93 11.29
C GLY A 23 11.76 -6.60 11.86
N LEU A 24 12.74 -6.64 12.75
CA LEU A 24 13.28 -5.49 13.45
C LEU A 24 14.42 -4.84 12.66
N ASN A 25 14.25 -3.58 12.27
CA ASN A 25 15.24 -2.73 11.61
C ASN A 25 15.71 -1.67 12.61
N ALA A 26 17.00 -1.64 12.95
CA ALA A 26 17.56 -0.63 13.85
C ALA A 26 18.30 0.45 13.05
N ILE A 27 18.12 1.69 13.48
CA ILE A 27 18.82 2.86 12.96
C ILE A 27 19.60 3.49 14.12
N THR A 28 20.93 3.45 14.03
CA THR A 28 21.83 3.99 15.04
C THR A 28 22.65 5.16 14.51
N GLY A 29 23.40 5.83 15.36
CA GLY A 29 24.26 6.93 14.98
C GLY A 29 24.44 7.92 16.14
N GLU A 30 25.34 8.88 15.97
CA GLU A 30 25.58 9.91 16.99
C GLU A 30 24.38 10.85 17.16
N THR A 31 24.26 11.45 18.36
CA THR A 31 23.28 12.51 18.61
C THR A 31 23.53 13.70 17.70
N GLY A 32 22.49 14.16 16.99
CA GLY A 32 22.61 15.24 16.01
C GLY A 32 23.12 14.83 14.63
N ALA A 33 23.41 13.54 14.38
CA ALA A 33 23.88 13.03 13.09
C ALA A 33 22.80 12.91 12.02
N GLY A 34 21.53 13.10 12.36
CA GLY A 34 20.43 13.02 11.39
C GLY A 34 19.37 11.96 11.67
N LYS A 35 19.41 11.29 12.82
CA LYS A 35 18.35 10.33 13.21
C LYS A 35 16.97 10.97 13.22
N THR A 36 16.82 12.14 13.81
CA THR A 36 15.58 12.92 13.80
C THR A 36 15.15 13.33 12.38
N ILE A 37 16.10 13.44 11.44
CA ILE A 37 15.78 13.77 10.04
C ILE A 37 15.02 12.61 9.37
N LEU A 38 15.32 11.35 9.72
CA LEU A 38 14.56 10.20 9.24
C LEU A 38 13.12 10.23 9.78
N ALA A 39 12.95 10.54 11.06
CA ALA A 39 11.64 10.74 11.65
C ALA A 39 10.87 11.89 10.94
N GLN A 40 11.55 13.00 10.62
CA GLN A 40 10.96 14.09 9.85
C GLN A 40 10.60 13.67 8.41
N ALA A 41 11.43 12.86 7.76
CA ALA A 41 11.16 12.34 6.41
C ALA A 41 9.85 11.53 6.40
N ILE A 42 9.71 10.56 7.30
CA ILE A 42 8.49 9.77 7.45
C ILE A 42 7.31 10.68 7.83
N GLY A 43 7.54 11.64 8.73
CA GLY A 43 6.54 12.63 9.14
C GLY A 43 5.99 13.46 7.97
N LEU A 44 6.82 13.82 6.99
CA LEU A 44 6.37 14.50 5.77
C LEU A 44 5.39 13.63 4.96
N LEU A 45 5.62 12.33 4.87
CA LEU A 45 4.70 11.38 4.23
C LEU A 45 3.40 11.21 5.03
N LEU A 46 3.48 11.26 6.37
CA LEU A 46 2.33 11.26 7.28
C LEU A 46 1.61 12.63 7.35
N GLY A 47 1.87 13.53 6.38
CA GLY A 47 1.15 14.78 6.25
C GLY A 47 1.67 15.93 7.11
N ALA A 48 2.85 15.82 7.73
CA ALA A 48 3.47 16.95 8.43
C ALA A 48 3.62 18.18 7.54
N LYS A 49 3.57 19.35 8.15
CA LYS A 49 3.82 20.61 7.44
C LYS A 49 5.29 20.67 7.03
N GLY A 50 5.54 20.76 5.72
CA GLY A 50 6.88 21.02 5.21
C GLY A 50 7.23 22.51 5.37
N ASP A 51 8.50 22.77 5.64
CA ASP A 51 9.05 24.11 5.76
C ASP A 51 10.34 24.23 4.92
N SER A 52 10.63 25.41 4.39
CA SER A 52 11.83 25.66 3.60
C SER A 52 13.14 25.38 4.34
N SER A 53 13.12 25.43 5.69
CA SER A 53 14.27 25.05 6.54
C SER A 53 14.62 23.56 6.45
N TYR A 54 13.74 22.73 5.88
CA TYR A 54 14.02 21.32 5.64
C TYR A 54 14.92 21.07 4.42
N ILE A 55 15.11 22.09 3.58
CA ILE A 55 15.95 21.94 2.39
C ILE A 55 17.41 22.02 2.79
N GLY A 56 18.16 20.98 2.40
CA GLY A 56 19.61 20.90 2.65
C GLY A 56 20.39 22.00 1.94
N ALA A 57 21.55 22.34 2.49
CA ALA A 57 22.42 23.36 1.92
C ALA A 57 22.84 23.02 0.48
N GLY A 58 22.48 23.90 -0.47
CA GLY A 58 22.74 23.73 -1.90
C GLY A 58 21.63 23.04 -2.70
N GLY A 59 20.60 22.51 -2.05
CA GLY A 59 19.41 21.99 -2.71
C GLY A 59 18.41 23.11 -3.07
N ARG A 60 17.65 22.92 -4.15
CA ARG A 60 16.52 23.79 -4.50
C ARG A 60 15.19 23.28 -3.93
N GLU A 61 15.15 22.01 -3.64
CA GLU A 61 14.00 21.30 -3.07
C GLU A 61 14.49 20.13 -2.21
N ALA A 62 13.67 19.70 -1.27
CA ALA A 62 13.83 18.44 -0.56
C ALA A 62 12.80 17.44 -1.07
N TYR A 63 13.18 16.17 -1.17
CA TYR A 63 12.36 15.08 -1.67
C TYR A 63 12.39 13.89 -0.72
N VAL A 64 11.22 13.33 -0.46
CA VAL A 64 11.08 12.09 0.29
C VAL A 64 10.12 11.19 -0.46
N GLU A 65 10.49 9.93 -0.64
CA GLU A 65 9.69 8.90 -1.30
C GLU A 65 9.69 7.62 -0.46
N ALA A 66 8.53 7.00 -0.33
CA ALA A 66 8.37 5.70 0.28
C ALA A 66 7.70 4.75 -0.72
N GLU A 67 8.25 3.55 -0.83
CA GLU A 67 7.67 2.42 -1.51
C GLU A 67 7.12 1.45 -0.48
N LEU A 68 5.83 1.15 -0.57
CA LEU A 68 5.06 0.38 0.40
C LEU A 68 4.38 -0.80 -0.29
N ASP A 69 4.23 -1.90 0.42
CA ASP A 69 3.28 -2.93 0.00
C ASP A 69 1.87 -2.34 0.03
N LEU A 70 1.09 -2.62 -0.99
CA LEU A 70 -0.30 -2.23 -1.07
C LEU A 70 -1.16 -3.42 -0.63
N PRO A 71 -1.80 -3.37 0.55
CA PRO A 71 -2.71 -4.42 0.97
C PRO A 71 -3.92 -4.53 0.04
N ASP A 72 -4.38 -5.75 -0.18
CA ASP A 72 -5.58 -6.01 -0.96
C ASP A 72 -6.78 -5.27 -0.38
N GLY A 73 -7.52 -4.58 -1.25
CA GLY A 73 -8.74 -3.86 -0.88
C GLY A 73 -8.52 -2.53 -0.15
N LEU A 74 -7.29 -2.07 0.06
CA LEU A 74 -7.05 -0.76 0.69
C LEU A 74 -7.62 0.39 -0.15
N LEU A 75 -7.43 0.34 -1.45
CA LEU A 75 -7.91 1.38 -2.37
C LEU A 75 -9.43 1.33 -2.59
N ASP A 76 -10.08 0.25 -2.16
CA ASP A 76 -11.55 0.10 -2.20
C ASP A 76 -12.20 0.66 -0.92
N GLU A 77 -11.41 1.08 0.07
CA GLU A 77 -11.94 1.74 1.27
C GLU A 77 -12.37 3.18 0.95
N GLU A 78 -13.43 3.66 1.62
CA GLU A 78 -13.91 5.03 1.51
C GLU A 78 -12.79 6.05 1.84
N GLY A 79 -12.61 7.04 0.98
CA GLY A 79 -11.58 8.06 1.11
C GLY A 79 -10.28 7.78 0.36
N PHE A 80 -10.19 6.66 -0.38
CA PHE A 80 -9.04 6.34 -1.23
C PHE A 80 -9.35 6.38 -2.74
N GLU A 81 -10.53 6.86 -3.13
CA GLU A 81 -10.99 6.91 -4.52
C GLU A 81 -10.01 7.68 -5.41
N ALA A 82 -9.52 8.83 -4.93
CA ALA A 82 -8.55 9.63 -5.66
C ALA A 82 -7.21 8.90 -5.88
N LEU A 83 -6.81 8.03 -4.94
CA LEU A 83 -5.61 7.20 -5.09
C LEU A 83 -5.86 6.00 -6.01
N ALA A 84 -7.04 5.40 -5.93
CA ALA A 84 -7.44 4.30 -6.81
C ALA A 84 -7.39 4.70 -8.29
N GLU A 85 -7.87 5.91 -8.62
CA GLU A 85 -7.81 6.47 -10.00
C GLU A 85 -6.37 6.76 -10.49
N LEU A 86 -5.42 6.95 -9.56
CA LEU A 86 -4.03 7.25 -9.90
C LEU A 86 -3.17 5.99 -10.04
N ARG A 87 -3.63 4.84 -9.61
CA ARG A 87 -2.86 3.59 -9.67
C ARG A 87 -2.54 3.23 -11.11
N PRO A 88 -1.26 3.02 -11.46
CA PRO A 88 -0.90 2.50 -12.78
C PRO A 88 -1.32 1.03 -12.93
N ASP A 89 -1.64 0.62 -14.15
CA ASP A 89 -1.94 -0.79 -14.45
C ASP A 89 -0.73 -1.69 -14.13
N GLY A 90 -0.99 -2.79 -13.42
CA GLY A 90 0.02 -3.78 -13.09
C GLY A 90 0.97 -3.40 -11.95
N GLU A 91 0.78 -2.25 -11.30
CA GLU A 91 1.59 -1.86 -10.15
C GLU A 91 1.10 -2.55 -8.88
N GLU A 92 1.97 -3.36 -8.23
CA GLU A 92 1.63 -4.09 -7.01
C GLU A 92 1.89 -3.29 -5.73
N GLY A 93 2.75 -2.25 -5.80
CA GLY A 93 3.14 -1.43 -4.67
C GLY A 93 2.45 -0.07 -4.62
N LEU A 94 2.57 0.61 -3.50
CA LEU A 94 2.16 2.00 -3.32
C LEU A 94 3.41 2.88 -3.19
N VAL A 95 3.58 3.81 -4.11
CA VAL A 95 4.68 4.79 -4.08
C VAL A 95 4.11 6.14 -3.66
N LEU A 96 4.52 6.64 -2.51
CA LEU A 96 4.14 7.95 -1.97
C LEU A 96 5.34 8.87 -1.91
N ALA A 97 5.20 10.12 -2.35
CA ALA A 97 6.30 11.06 -2.27
C ALA A 97 5.85 12.47 -1.88
N ARG A 98 6.78 13.21 -1.23
CA ARG A 98 6.62 14.63 -0.86
C ARG A 98 7.79 15.44 -1.36
N ARG A 99 7.48 16.62 -1.92
CA ARG A 99 8.47 17.66 -2.24
C ARG A 99 8.24 18.90 -1.42
N VAL A 100 9.31 19.48 -0.94
CA VAL A 100 9.33 20.77 -0.26
C VAL A 100 10.17 21.73 -1.08
N PHE A 101 9.59 22.86 -1.51
CA PHE A 101 10.24 23.84 -2.35
C PHE A 101 10.79 25.03 -1.54
N GLY A 102 11.78 25.72 -2.09
CA GLY A 102 12.44 26.86 -1.44
C GLY A 102 11.51 28.03 -1.08
N ASP A 103 10.36 28.15 -1.72
CA ASP A 103 9.31 29.11 -1.41
C ASP A 103 8.33 28.65 -0.29
N GLY A 104 8.63 27.52 0.35
CA GLY A 104 7.80 26.93 1.41
C GLY A 104 6.57 26.15 0.93
N ARG A 105 6.32 26.12 -0.39
CA ARG A 105 5.26 25.26 -0.94
C ARG A 105 5.65 23.79 -0.84
N THR A 106 4.65 22.93 -0.72
CA THR A 106 4.84 21.47 -0.73
C THR A 106 3.91 20.83 -1.74
N ARG A 107 4.36 19.70 -2.32
CA ARG A 107 3.52 18.88 -3.19
C ARG A 107 3.59 17.42 -2.76
N ALA A 108 2.46 16.74 -2.88
CA ALA A 108 2.32 15.32 -2.62
C ALA A 108 2.13 14.57 -3.94
N TYR A 109 2.64 13.36 -3.99
CA TYR A 109 2.58 12.51 -5.18
C TYR A 109 2.29 11.07 -4.77
N ALA A 110 1.46 10.41 -5.58
CA ALA A 110 1.29 8.96 -5.56
C ALA A 110 1.64 8.42 -6.95
N TRP A 111 2.54 7.43 -7.03
CA TRP A 111 3.08 6.91 -8.31
C TRP A 111 3.57 8.02 -9.27
N GLY A 112 4.19 9.06 -8.72
CA GLY A 112 4.69 10.20 -9.51
C GLY A 112 3.62 11.21 -9.97
N ARG A 113 2.34 10.95 -9.74
CA ARG A 113 1.22 11.85 -10.06
C ARG A 113 0.86 12.68 -8.85
N SER A 114 0.49 13.95 -9.08
CA SER A 114 0.13 14.88 -7.98
C SER A 114 -1.17 14.45 -7.32
N VAL A 115 -1.18 14.45 -6.00
CA VAL A 115 -2.33 14.08 -5.15
C VAL A 115 -2.51 15.12 -4.05
N ALA A 116 -3.69 15.18 -3.43
CA ALA A 116 -3.89 16.04 -2.26
C ALA A 116 -3.03 15.52 -1.08
N ARG A 117 -2.57 16.47 -0.24
CA ARG A 117 -1.75 16.12 0.93
C ARG A 117 -2.51 15.22 1.89
N GLU A 118 -3.80 15.47 2.01
CA GLU A 118 -4.71 14.74 2.89
C GLU A 118 -4.84 13.27 2.47
N ASP A 119 -4.99 13.01 1.18
CA ASP A 119 -5.13 11.65 0.64
C ASP A 119 -3.82 10.86 0.79
N LEU A 120 -2.68 11.51 0.50
CA LEU A 120 -1.36 10.91 0.75
C LEU A 120 -1.18 10.58 2.23
N ALA A 121 -1.51 11.52 3.12
CA ALA A 121 -1.37 11.34 4.55
C ALA A 121 -2.28 10.21 5.07
N ALA A 122 -3.51 10.13 4.59
CA ALA A 122 -4.46 9.08 4.95
C ALA A 122 -3.91 7.69 4.57
N ALA A 123 -3.37 7.55 3.36
CA ALA A 123 -2.77 6.29 2.91
C ALA A 123 -1.51 5.92 3.71
N ALA A 124 -0.62 6.90 3.95
CA ALA A 124 0.58 6.68 4.74
C ALA A 124 0.25 6.32 6.21
N GLU A 125 -0.70 7.02 6.84
CA GLU A 125 -1.13 6.74 8.22
C GLU A 125 -1.82 5.38 8.37
N ARG A 126 -2.40 4.86 7.30
CA ARG A 126 -3.01 3.52 7.28
C ARG A 126 -1.96 2.42 7.30
N LEU A 127 -0.81 2.65 6.66
CA LEU A 127 0.25 1.66 6.44
C LEU A 127 1.44 1.82 7.40
N ILE A 128 1.73 3.04 7.84
CA ILE A 128 2.87 3.35 8.71
C ILE A 128 2.37 3.92 10.02
N ALA A 129 2.67 3.23 11.09
CA ALA A 129 2.48 3.67 12.45
C ALA A 129 3.78 4.31 12.98
N MET A 130 3.84 5.61 13.15
CA MET A 130 5.02 6.26 13.68
C MET A 130 4.81 6.72 15.12
N SER A 131 5.66 6.22 16.03
CA SER A 131 5.76 6.65 17.42
C SER A 131 6.68 7.87 17.56
N GLY A 132 6.35 8.78 18.47
CA GLY A 132 7.03 10.05 18.67
C GLY A 132 6.03 11.21 18.64
N GLN A 133 6.38 12.34 18.04
CA GLN A 133 5.49 13.51 17.97
C GLN A 133 4.14 13.25 17.28
N PHE A 134 4.05 12.23 16.43
CA PHE A 134 2.83 11.84 15.72
C PHE A 134 1.96 10.86 16.54
N GLU A 135 2.55 10.16 17.51
CA GLU A 135 1.89 9.13 18.31
C GLU A 135 0.76 9.71 19.17
N GLN A 136 0.99 10.87 19.78
CA GLN A 136 -0.02 11.54 20.58
C GLN A 136 -1.31 11.77 19.79
N ARG A 137 -1.18 12.22 18.54
CA ARG A 137 -2.32 12.45 17.65
C ARG A 137 -3.02 11.12 17.26
N ARG A 138 -2.24 10.07 17.00
CA ARG A 138 -2.75 8.76 16.59
C ARG A 138 -3.43 8.03 17.75
N LEU A 139 -2.76 7.93 18.89
CA LEU A 139 -3.31 7.31 20.10
C LEU A 139 -4.54 8.06 20.63
N GLY A 140 -4.68 9.35 20.33
CA GLY A 140 -5.86 10.13 20.67
C GLY A 140 -7.07 9.90 19.76
N ARG A 141 -6.92 9.15 18.64
CA ARG A 141 -8.04 8.89 17.72
C ARG A 141 -8.87 7.68 18.16
N PRO A 142 -10.16 7.84 18.50
CA PRO A 142 -11.02 6.71 18.91
C PRO A 142 -11.09 5.60 17.84
N ALA A 143 -11.06 5.97 16.56
CA ALA A 143 -11.08 5.02 15.46
C ALA A 143 -9.85 4.09 15.47
N TYR A 144 -8.65 4.65 15.71
CA TYR A 144 -7.43 3.87 15.83
C TYR A 144 -7.47 2.94 17.05
N GLN A 145 -7.93 3.43 18.20
CA GLN A 145 -8.07 2.64 19.42
C GLN A 145 -9.04 1.48 19.22
N LEU A 146 -10.14 1.71 18.49
CA LEU A 146 -11.09 0.67 18.11
C LEU A 146 -10.47 -0.35 17.14
N ASP A 147 -9.65 0.10 16.18
CA ASP A 147 -8.93 -0.79 15.25
C ASP A 147 -7.98 -1.73 15.98
N VAL A 148 -7.27 -1.22 16.99
CA VAL A 148 -6.37 -2.02 17.84
C VAL A 148 -7.15 -3.07 18.64
N LEU A 149 -8.27 -2.69 19.26
CA LEU A 149 -9.11 -3.62 19.99
C LEU A 149 -9.70 -4.69 19.07
N ASP A 150 -10.19 -4.31 17.88
CA ASP A 150 -10.73 -5.24 16.90
C ASP A 150 -9.66 -6.19 16.35
N ALA A 151 -8.42 -5.73 16.18
CA ALA A 151 -7.30 -6.59 15.79
C ALA A 151 -6.99 -7.63 16.87
N PHE A 152 -7.06 -7.27 18.14
CA PHE A 152 -6.91 -8.19 19.27
C PHE A 152 -8.02 -9.26 19.30
N CYS A 153 -9.23 -8.93 18.90
CA CYS A 153 -10.34 -9.88 18.76
C CYS A 153 -10.11 -10.91 17.63
N GLY A 154 -9.12 -10.72 16.77
CA GLY A 154 -8.66 -11.66 15.75
C GLY A 154 -9.49 -11.68 14.45
N GLU A 155 -9.21 -12.68 13.59
CA GLU A 155 -9.76 -12.75 12.24
C GLU A 155 -11.29 -12.78 12.14
N ALA A 156 -11.96 -13.39 13.14
CA ALA A 156 -13.41 -13.43 13.17
C ALA A 156 -14.01 -12.02 13.25
N GLN A 157 -13.39 -11.14 14.04
CA GLN A 157 -13.78 -9.74 14.16
C GLN A 157 -13.48 -8.96 12.87
N ALA A 158 -12.34 -9.21 12.24
CA ALA A 158 -12.01 -8.60 10.97
C ALA A 158 -13.03 -8.94 9.87
N ARG A 159 -13.55 -10.19 9.85
CA ARG A 159 -14.67 -10.59 8.96
C ARG A 159 -15.94 -9.82 9.29
N ARG A 160 -16.37 -9.80 10.57
CA ARG A 160 -17.56 -9.05 11.00
C ARG A 160 -17.48 -7.57 10.63
N ARG A 161 -16.29 -6.96 10.75
CA ARG A 161 -16.08 -5.56 10.33
C ARG A 161 -16.29 -5.37 8.83
N ARG A 162 -15.78 -6.27 7.99
CA ARG A 162 -16.03 -6.21 6.54
C ARG A 162 -17.53 -6.32 6.23
N GLU A 163 -18.21 -7.29 6.84
CA GLU A 163 -19.66 -7.46 6.69
C GLU A 163 -20.45 -6.23 7.17
N ALA A 164 -20.10 -5.67 8.32
CA ALA A 164 -20.72 -4.45 8.84
C ALA A 164 -20.52 -3.25 7.92
N ARG A 165 -19.33 -3.10 7.33
CA ARG A 165 -19.00 -2.04 6.36
C ARG A 165 -19.84 -2.18 5.09
N LEU A 166 -19.99 -3.42 4.59
CA LEU A 166 -20.86 -3.70 3.44
C LEU A 166 -22.35 -3.42 3.76
N ALA A 167 -22.83 -3.88 4.92
CA ALA A 167 -24.19 -3.61 5.36
C ALA A 167 -24.46 -2.11 5.54
N TRP A 168 -23.51 -1.37 6.07
CA TRP A 168 -23.58 0.09 6.20
C TRP A 168 -23.73 0.79 4.85
N ARG A 169 -22.92 0.39 3.84
CA ARG A 169 -23.06 0.90 2.47
C ARG A 169 -24.45 0.58 1.89
N GLY A 170 -24.92 -0.65 2.11
CA GLY A 170 -26.27 -1.06 1.72
C GLY A 170 -27.35 -0.22 2.39
N LEU A 171 -27.22 0.07 3.68
CA LEU A 171 -28.13 0.95 4.41
C LEU A 171 -28.15 2.38 3.83
N LEU A 172 -26.99 2.95 3.55
CA LEU A 172 -26.91 4.29 2.94
C LEU A 172 -27.53 4.33 1.55
N ALA A 173 -27.37 3.26 0.77
CA ALA A 173 -28.01 3.13 -0.53
C ALA A 173 -29.55 3.01 -0.39
N ALA A 174 -30.02 2.15 0.52
CA ALA A 174 -31.44 1.99 0.79
C ALA A 174 -32.09 3.29 1.29
N ARG A 175 -31.42 4.04 2.17
CA ARG A 175 -31.89 5.37 2.62
C ARG A 175 -32.01 6.35 1.47
N ARG A 176 -30.98 6.43 0.62
CA ARG A 176 -31.01 7.32 -0.55
C ARG A 176 -32.18 6.96 -1.47
N SER A 177 -32.33 5.68 -1.80
CA SER A 177 -33.42 5.20 -2.65
C SER A 177 -34.81 5.51 -2.05
N HIS A 178 -34.98 5.25 -0.73
CA HIS A 178 -36.21 5.58 0.00
C HIS A 178 -36.52 7.08 -0.06
N ASP A 179 -35.51 7.93 0.22
CA ASP A 179 -35.69 9.39 0.25
C ASP A 179 -35.93 9.98 -1.16
N GLU A 180 -35.35 9.39 -2.19
CA GLU A 180 -35.59 9.74 -3.59
C GLU A 180 -37.05 9.43 -3.98
N ILE A 181 -37.51 8.21 -3.70
CA ILE A 181 -38.90 7.78 -3.99
C ILE A 181 -39.91 8.61 -3.17
N ALA A 182 -39.57 8.95 -1.93
CA ALA A 182 -40.44 9.76 -1.08
C ALA A 182 -40.57 11.23 -1.53
N ARG A 183 -39.52 11.77 -2.20
CA ARG A 183 -39.51 13.16 -2.66
C ARG A 183 -40.18 13.37 -4.00
N ASP A 184 -40.31 12.35 -4.83
CA ASP A 184 -40.61 12.59 -6.24
C ASP A 184 -41.64 11.58 -6.82
N ALA A 185 -42.92 11.86 -6.66
CA ALA A 185 -43.95 11.22 -7.48
C ALA A 185 -43.86 11.60 -8.97
N ALA A 186 -43.20 12.70 -9.30
CA ALA A 186 -42.96 13.15 -10.69
C ALA A 186 -41.64 12.58 -11.26
N GLY A 187 -40.67 12.21 -10.42
CA GLY A 187 -39.39 11.62 -10.83
C GLY A 187 -39.46 10.10 -11.11
N ALA A 188 -40.62 9.45 -10.84
CA ALA A 188 -40.78 8.02 -11.03
C ALA A 188 -40.50 7.55 -12.46
N ALA A 189 -40.84 8.36 -13.46
CA ALA A 189 -40.58 8.03 -14.87
C ALA A 189 -39.08 8.10 -15.20
N ALA A 190 -38.37 9.14 -14.72
CA ALA A 190 -36.92 9.27 -14.90
C ALA A 190 -36.16 8.17 -14.14
N ARG A 191 -36.64 7.81 -12.97
CA ARG A 191 -36.07 6.70 -12.19
C ARG A 191 -36.24 5.35 -12.88
N LEU A 192 -37.41 5.10 -13.49
CA LEU A 192 -37.67 3.91 -14.30
C LEU A 192 -36.72 3.80 -15.48
N GLU A 193 -36.48 4.92 -16.19
CA GLU A 193 -35.51 4.95 -17.29
C GLU A 193 -34.08 4.69 -16.79
N GLU A 194 -33.68 5.24 -15.63
CA GLU A 194 -32.36 5.01 -15.05
C GLU A 194 -32.16 3.54 -14.65
N LEU A 195 -33.15 2.95 -13.96
CA LEU A 195 -33.14 1.54 -13.58
C LEU A 195 -33.09 0.63 -14.81
N ALA A 196 -33.88 0.92 -15.83
CA ALA A 196 -33.88 0.19 -17.08
C ALA A 196 -32.51 0.29 -17.79
N ALA A 197 -31.90 1.48 -17.79
CA ALA A 197 -30.58 1.70 -18.36
C ALA A 197 -29.48 0.94 -17.60
N LEU A 198 -29.56 0.89 -16.25
CA LEU A 198 -28.64 0.11 -15.41
C LEU A 198 -28.76 -1.39 -15.68
N VAL A 199 -29.97 -1.91 -15.74
CA VAL A 199 -30.23 -3.33 -16.05
C VAL A 199 -29.71 -3.68 -17.44
N ALA A 200 -30.00 -2.85 -18.46
CA ALA A 200 -29.54 -3.05 -19.84
C ALA A 200 -27.99 -2.94 -19.93
N GLY A 201 -27.38 -1.98 -19.21
CA GLY A 201 -25.95 -1.76 -19.21
C GLY A 201 -25.14 -2.86 -18.49
N THR A 202 -25.82 -3.69 -17.71
CA THR A 202 -25.22 -4.81 -16.96
C THR A 202 -25.69 -6.18 -17.44
N GLU A 203 -26.40 -6.23 -18.56
CA GLU A 203 -26.88 -7.49 -19.14
C GLU A 203 -25.69 -8.39 -19.54
N GLY A 204 -25.72 -9.66 -19.10
CA GLY A 204 -24.66 -10.63 -19.38
C GLY A 204 -23.40 -10.48 -18.53
N LEU A 205 -23.38 -9.58 -17.55
CA LEU A 205 -22.27 -9.48 -16.58
C LEU A 205 -22.50 -10.46 -15.42
N GLU A 206 -21.53 -11.36 -15.22
CA GLU A 206 -21.48 -12.33 -14.11
C GLU A 206 -20.40 -11.93 -13.09
N PRO A 207 -20.44 -12.46 -11.86
CA PRO A 207 -19.47 -12.09 -10.79
C PRO A 207 -18.02 -12.13 -11.23
N ASP A 208 -17.64 -13.11 -12.06
CA ASP A 208 -16.25 -13.34 -12.47
C ASP A 208 -15.91 -12.69 -13.82
N THR A 209 -16.83 -11.91 -14.44
CA THR A 209 -16.65 -11.40 -15.80
C THR A 209 -15.48 -10.44 -15.89
N GLU A 210 -15.36 -9.47 -14.97
CA GLU A 210 -14.27 -8.48 -15.00
C GLU A 210 -12.92 -9.17 -14.79
N GLU A 211 -12.80 -10.08 -13.81
CA GLU A 211 -11.58 -10.81 -13.52
C GLU A 211 -11.19 -11.72 -14.70
N SER A 212 -12.16 -12.44 -15.26
CA SER A 212 -11.96 -13.29 -16.43
C SER A 212 -11.47 -12.49 -17.64
N LEU A 213 -12.09 -11.32 -17.93
CA LEU A 213 -11.67 -10.45 -19.02
C LEU A 213 -10.26 -9.86 -18.77
N ARG A 214 -9.92 -9.48 -17.55
CA ARG A 214 -8.57 -9.01 -17.21
C ARG A 214 -7.53 -10.11 -17.44
N ALA A 215 -7.80 -11.32 -16.98
CA ALA A 215 -6.93 -12.46 -17.19
C ALA A 215 -6.80 -12.83 -18.68
N GLN A 216 -7.88 -12.70 -19.47
CA GLN A 216 -7.84 -12.92 -20.91
C GLN A 216 -7.04 -11.82 -21.62
N ARG A 217 -7.23 -10.54 -21.25
CA ARG A 217 -6.48 -9.40 -21.81
C ARG A 217 -4.98 -9.60 -21.62
N GLU A 218 -4.55 -9.96 -20.40
CA GLU A 218 -3.14 -10.17 -20.10
C GLU A 218 -2.55 -11.27 -20.98
N ARG A 219 -3.25 -12.40 -21.08
CA ARG A 219 -2.83 -13.49 -21.96
C ARG A 219 -2.75 -13.08 -23.42
N LEU A 220 -3.78 -12.37 -23.93
CA LEU A 220 -3.83 -11.96 -25.33
C LEU A 220 -2.82 -10.87 -25.68
N ARG A 221 -2.50 -9.96 -24.76
CA ARG A 221 -1.43 -8.98 -24.93
C ARG A 221 -0.07 -9.65 -25.15
N HIS A 222 0.27 -10.63 -24.34
CA HIS A 222 1.50 -11.38 -24.55
C HIS A 222 1.52 -12.12 -25.88
N VAL A 223 0.42 -12.74 -26.25
CA VAL A 223 0.30 -13.42 -27.56
C VAL A 223 0.43 -12.40 -28.70
N THR A 224 -0.23 -11.25 -28.61
CA THR A 224 -0.17 -10.20 -29.63
C THR A 224 1.22 -9.59 -29.75
N GLU A 225 1.91 -9.32 -28.63
CA GLU A 225 3.29 -8.81 -28.63
C GLU A 225 4.27 -9.82 -29.24
N LEU A 226 4.13 -11.11 -28.89
CA LEU A 226 4.94 -12.19 -29.47
C LEU A 226 4.67 -12.33 -30.97
N ALA A 227 3.40 -12.26 -31.39
CA ALA A 227 3.02 -12.31 -32.78
C ALA A 227 3.62 -11.14 -33.58
N ALA A 228 3.45 -9.90 -33.10
CA ALA A 228 3.98 -8.71 -33.75
C ALA A 228 5.52 -8.74 -33.85
N ALA A 229 6.20 -9.20 -32.81
CA ALA A 229 7.65 -9.33 -32.81
C ALA A 229 8.12 -10.40 -33.82
N ALA A 230 7.46 -11.56 -33.85
CA ALA A 230 7.79 -12.64 -34.78
C ALA A 230 7.47 -12.25 -36.25
N GLU A 231 6.36 -11.57 -36.48
CA GLU A 231 5.98 -11.04 -37.80
C GLU A 231 7.01 -10.03 -38.30
N THR A 232 7.35 -9.05 -37.47
CA THR A 232 8.35 -8.01 -37.81
C THR A 232 9.71 -8.66 -38.13
N ALA A 233 10.11 -9.66 -37.35
CA ALA A 233 11.36 -10.36 -37.58
C ALA A 233 11.30 -11.21 -38.89
N ALA A 234 10.23 -11.92 -39.13
CA ALA A 234 10.05 -12.73 -40.36
C ALA A 234 10.05 -11.85 -41.62
N GLU A 235 9.34 -10.71 -41.58
CA GLU A 235 9.32 -9.73 -42.67
C GLU A 235 10.69 -9.11 -42.93
N ALA A 236 11.46 -8.78 -41.89
CA ALA A 236 12.81 -8.24 -42.05
C ALA A 236 13.76 -9.25 -42.68
N LEU A 237 13.59 -10.55 -42.39
CA LEU A 237 14.42 -11.61 -42.91
C LEU A 237 14.08 -12.00 -44.36
N ALA A 238 12.81 -12.27 -44.64
CA ALA A 238 12.36 -12.73 -45.94
C ALA A 238 10.89 -12.29 -46.17
N PRO A 239 10.63 -11.05 -46.55
CA PRO A 239 9.28 -10.58 -46.85
C PRO A 239 8.69 -11.31 -48.07
N ASP A 240 7.35 -11.39 -48.13
CA ASP A 240 6.66 -11.97 -49.27
C ASP A 240 6.77 -11.04 -50.50
N ASP A 241 6.70 -9.73 -50.29
CA ASP A 241 6.88 -8.70 -51.30
C ASP A 241 8.03 -7.74 -50.91
N GLY A 242 9.08 -7.69 -51.74
CA GLY A 242 10.19 -6.75 -51.52
C GLY A 242 11.54 -7.41 -51.20
N GLU A 243 12.50 -6.62 -50.75
CA GLU A 243 13.86 -7.10 -50.42
C GLU A 243 14.05 -7.17 -48.89
N GLY A 244 14.13 -8.39 -48.36
CA GLY A 244 14.58 -8.65 -47.00
C GLY A 244 16.04 -9.08 -46.95
N ALA A 245 16.53 -9.39 -45.73
CA ALA A 245 17.93 -9.78 -45.53
C ALA A 245 18.33 -10.99 -46.37
N ALA A 246 17.46 -11.99 -46.52
CA ALA A 246 17.67 -13.16 -47.38
C ALA A 246 17.80 -12.75 -48.87
N GLY A 247 16.89 -11.85 -49.32
CA GLY A 247 16.93 -11.32 -50.67
C GLY A 247 18.22 -10.56 -50.97
N LEU A 248 18.68 -9.75 -50.03
CA LEU A 248 19.96 -9.02 -50.12
C LEU A 248 21.16 -9.97 -50.15
N ALA A 249 21.15 -11.03 -49.34
CA ALA A 249 22.18 -12.05 -49.38
C ALA A 249 22.19 -12.79 -50.72
N GLY A 250 21.04 -13.15 -51.27
CA GLY A 250 20.92 -13.75 -52.58
C GLY A 250 21.29 -12.79 -53.75
N LEU A 251 21.04 -11.49 -53.60
CA LEU A 251 21.50 -10.48 -54.56
C LEU A 251 23.04 -10.39 -54.58
N ALA A 252 23.65 -10.38 -53.37
CA ALA A 252 25.11 -10.38 -53.24
C ALA A 252 25.72 -11.67 -53.78
N GLU A 253 25.11 -12.82 -53.55
CA GLU A 253 25.50 -14.09 -54.10
C GLU A 253 25.48 -14.10 -55.64
N ARG A 254 24.37 -13.68 -56.23
CA ARG A 254 24.22 -13.57 -57.69
C ARG A 254 25.24 -12.63 -58.33
N ALA A 255 25.68 -11.61 -57.61
CA ALA A 255 26.76 -10.72 -58.08
C ALA A 255 28.13 -11.38 -58.02
N VAL A 256 28.39 -12.26 -57.09
CA VAL A 256 29.68 -12.98 -56.89
C VAL A 256 29.79 -14.23 -57.74
N ALA A 257 28.71 -15.02 -57.89
CA ALA A 257 28.66 -16.30 -58.54
C ALA A 257 29.28 -16.35 -59.96
N PRO A 258 29.04 -15.35 -60.86
CA PRO A 258 29.68 -15.35 -62.20
C PRO A 258 31.18 -15.18 -62.15
N LEU A 259 31.68 -14.59 -61.04
CA LEU A 259 33.10 -14.28 -60.89
C LEU A 259 33.91 -15.41 -60.20
N GLU A 260 33.28 -16.39 -59.58
CA GLU A 260 33.89 -17.53 -58.89
C GLU A 260 34.81 -18.32 -59.83
N ARG A 261 34.43 -18.42 -61.11
CA ARG A 261 35.27 -19.09 -62.11
C ARG A 261 36.52 -18.29 -62.54
N LEU A 262 36.49 -16.97 -62.32
CA LEU A 262 37.58 -16.06 -62.67
C LEU A 262 38.50 -15.78 -61.48
N ALA A 263 37.97 -15.84 -60.28
CA ALA A 263 38.66 -15.63 -59.02
C ALA A 263 38.24 -16.66 -57.98
N PRO A 264 38.94 -17.80 -57.86
CA PRO A 264 38.58 -18.89 -56.94
C PRO A 264 38.55 -18.44 -55.46
N GLU A 265 39.20 -17.36 -55.13
CA GLU A 265 39.17 -16.76 -53.80
C GLU A 265 37.76 -16.30 -53.38
N LEU A 266 36.89 -16.07 -54.39
CA LEU A 266 35.50 -15.64 -54.16
C LEU A 266 34.55 -16.82 -53.88
N GLU A 267 34.96 -18.07 -54.17
CA GLU A 267 34.12 -19.27 -53.97
C GLU A 267 33.66 -19.42 -52.52
N ARG A 268 34.59 -19.12 -51.59
CA ARG A 268 34.26 -19.16 -50.16
C ARG A 268 33.18 -18.10 -49.81
N ALA A 269 33.32 -16.87 -50.27
CA ALA A 269 32.34 -15.82 -50.02
C ALA A 269 30.99 -16.11 -50.68
N GLY A 270 30.97 -16.70 -51.88
CA GLY A 270 29.75 -17.15 -52.55
C GLY A 270 29.01 -18.24 -51.75
N ASN A 271 29.76 -19.24 -51.25
CA ASN A 271 29.21 -20.30 -50.41
C ASN A 271 28.65 -19.72 -49.08
N GLU A 272 29.40 -18.84 -48.41
CA GLU A 272 28.94 -18.18 -47.18
C GLU A 272 27.65 -17.36 -47.41
N LEU A 273 27.51 -16.70 -48.54
CA LEU A 273 26.29 -15.95 -48.92
C LEU A 273 25.11 -16.87 -49.21
N ARG A 274 25.32 -17.99 -49.91
CA ARG A 274 24.28 -19.02 -50.14
C ARG A 274 23.79 -19.64 -48.84
N ASP A 275 24.73 -19.99 -47.95
CA ASP A 275 24.40 -20.50 -46.62
C ASP A 275 23.65 -19.47 -45.79
N ALA A 276 24.04 -18.19 -45.84
CA ALA A 276 23.38 -17.10 -45.16
C ALA A 276 21.94 -16.92 -45.68
N GLU A 277 21.75 -16.87 -47.01
CA GLU A 277 20.40 -16.78 -47.61
C GLU A 277 19.50 -17.91 -47.15
N LEU A 278 19.99 -19.17 -47.21
CA LEU A 278 19.24 -20.33 -46.80
C LEU A 278 18.83 -20.26 -45.33
N ARG A 279 19.78 -20.00 -44.44
CA ARG A 279 19.52 -19.84 -42.99
C ARG A 279 18.54 -18.75 -42.67
N LEU A 280 18.64 -17.60 -43.35
CA LEU A 280 17.71 -16.49 -43.15
C LEU A 280 16.29 -16.87 -43.57
N ARG A 281 16.14 -17.62 -44.69
CA ARG A 281 14.83 -18.15 -45.14
C ARG A 281 14.27 -19.20 -44.19
N GLU A 282 15.12 -20.11 -43.70
CA GLU A 282 14.73 -21.14 -42.73
C GLU A 282 14.24 -20.46 -41.43
N THR A 283 15.01 -19.49 -40.91
CA THR A 283 14.64 -18.75 -39.70
C THR A 283 13.33 -17.97 -39.89
N ALA A 284 13.11 -17.35 -41.06
CA ALA A 284 11.86 -16.70 -41.38
C ALA A 284 10.69 -17.71 -41.45
N GLY A 285 10.94 -18.90 -41.99
CA GLY A 285 9.99 -20.01 -42.01
C GLY A 285 9.62 -20.49 -40.62
N ASP A 286 10.60 -20.65 -39.73
CA ASP A 286 10.39 -21.03 -38.33
C ASP A 286 9.56 -19.97 -37.58
N LEU A 287 9.85 -18.68 -37.79
CA LEU A 287 9.09 -17.58 -37.21
C LEU A 287 7.64 -17.57 -37.72
N ARG A 288 7.41 -17.81 -39.02
CA ARG A 288 6.05 -17.93 -39.57
C ARG A 288 5.33 -19.18 -39.06
N GLY A 289 6.05 -20.30 -38.87
CA GLY A 289 5.52 -21.49 -38.23
C GLY A 289 5.11 -21.24 -36.78
N PHE A 290 5.92 -20.47 -36.05
CA PHE A 290 5.59 -20.02 -34.69
C PHE A 290 4.36 -19.12 -34.70
N LEU A 291 4.26 -18.11 -35.61
CA LEU A 291 3.09 -17.26 -35.78
C LEU A 291 1.81 -18.07 -36.03
N ALA A 292 1.88 -19.07 -36.89
CA ALA A 292 0.74 -19.94 -37.17
C ALA A 292 0.35 -20.82 -35.97
N SER A 293 1.27 -21.08 -35.06
CA SER A 293 1.01 -21.82 -33.81
C SER A 293 0.42 -20.96 -32.70
N LEU A 294 0.61 -19.64 -32.76
CA LEU A 294 -0.07 -18.73 -31.87
C LEU A 294 -1.54 -18.68 -32.30
N GLU A 295 -2.43 -19.27 -31.52
CA GLU A 295 -3.90 -19.16 -31.72
C GLU A 295 -4.35 -17.71 -31.47
N ALA A 296 -3.81 -16.77 -32.25
CA ALA A 296 -4.26 -15.38 -32.22
C ALA A 296 -5.51 -15.28 -33.09
N GLU A 297 -6.68 -15.35 -32.48
CA GLU A 297 -7.93 -14.92 -33.14
C GLU A 297 -7.82 -13.40 -33.35
N PRO A 298 -7.73 -12.94 -34.65
CA PRO A 298 -7.72 -11.51 -34.93
C PRO A 298 -8.99 -10.87 -34.37
N GLY A 299 -8.84 -9.81 -33.58
CA GLY A 299 -9.97 -9.12 -32.97
C GLY A 299 -10.33 -9.58 -31.54
N ARG A 300 -9.81 -10.72 -31.05
CA ARG A 300 -10.18 -11.19 -29.72
C ARG A 300 -9.69 -10.26 -28.59
N LEU A 301 -8.53 -9.66 -28.76
CA LEU A 301 -8.04 -8.64 -27.83
C LEU A 301 -8.95 -7.41 -27.84
N GLU A 302 -9.34 -6.95 -29.01
CA GLU A 302 -10.28 -5.81 -29.16
C GLU A 302 -11.64 -6.12 -28.52
N GLU A 303 -12.15 -7.33 -28.66
CA GLU A 303 -13.39 -7.77 -28.00
C GLU A 303 -13.27 -7.75 -26.47
N VAL A 304 -12.15 -8.23 -25.93
CA VAL A 304 -11.86 -8.25 -24.49
C VAL A 304 -11.69 -6.83 -23.96
N GLU A 305 -10.94 -5.98 -24.65
CA GLU A 305 -10.77 -4.56 -24.28
C GLU A 305 -12.12 -3.82 -24.36
N ALA A 306 -12.91 -4.03 -25.40
CA ALA A 306 -14.25 -3.48 -25.48
C ALA A 306 -15.17 -4.00 -24.35
N GLY A 307 -14.97 -5.23 -23.88
CA GLY A 307 -15.66 -5.78 -22.72
C GLY A 307 -15.30 -5.07 -21.42
N LEU A 308 -14.00 -4.86 -21.20
CA LEU A 308 -13.49 -4.13 -20.03
C LEU A 308 -13.91 -2.65 -20.07
N ASP A 309 -13.85 -2.01 -21.24
CA ASP A 309 -14.31 -0.64 -21.43
C ASP A 309 -15.80 -0.49 -21.12
N ARG A 310 -16.63 -1.45 -21.56
CA ARG A 310 -18.07 -1.47 -21.23
C ARG A 310 -18.29 -1.56 -19.71
N ILE A 311 -17.51 -2.38 -19.01
CA ILE A 311 -17.58 -2.48 -17.54
C ILE A 311 -17.14 -1.17 -16.89
N ALA A 312 -16.02 -0.59 -17.35
CA ALA A 312 -15.51 0.67 -16.84
C ALA A 312 -16.49 1.83 -17.10
N ASP A 313 -17.10 1.85 -18.29
CA ASP A 313 -18.13 2.83 -18.64
C ASP A 313 -19.38 2.66 -17.78
N ALA A 314 -19.80 1.42 -17.56
CA ALA A 314 -20.93 1.12 -16.67
C ALA A 314 -20.64 1.57 -15.23
N LYS A 315 -19.45 1.26 -14.69
CA LYS A 315 -19.03 1.73 -13.36
C LYS A 315 -19.06 3.26 -13.29
N ARG A 316 -18.47 3.96 -14.26
CA ARG A 316 -18.48 5.43 -14.31
C ARG A 316 -19.89 6.00 -14.44
N ARG A 317 -20.68 5.46 -15.34
CA ARG A 317 -22.03 5.94 -15.62
C ARG A 317 -22.94 5.83 -14.40
N PHE A 318 -22.82 4.72 -13.65
CA PHE A 318 -23.68 4.44 -12.50
C PHE A 318 -23.03 4.77 -11.15
N GLY A 319 -21.84 5.41 -11.17
CA GLY A 319 -21.15 5.87 -9.95
C GLY A 319 -20.74 4.75 -9.00
N CYS A 320 -20.32 3.60 -9.53
CA CYS A 320 -19.84 2.46 -8.76
C CYS A 320 -18.31 2.45 -8.72
N ALA A 321 -17.72 2.32 -7.53
CA ALA A 321 -16.28 2.25 -7.38
C ALA A 321 -15.73 0.89 -7.78
N VAL A 322 -16.45 -0.18 -7.46
CA VAL A 322 -16.04 -1.57 -7.70
C VAL A 322 -17.09 -2.33 -8.49
N TYR A 323 -16.65 -3.43 -9.12
CA TYR A 323 -17.49 -4.25 -9.99
C TYR A 323 -18.64 -4.94 -9.23
N GLU A 324 -18.37 -5.40 -8.03
CA GLU A 324 -19.35 -6.04 -7.16
C GLU A 324 -20.48 -5.07 -6.77
N GLU A 325 -20.16 -3.80 -6.57
CA GLU A 325 -21.16 -2.75 -6.32
C GLU A 325 -22.05 -2.54 -7.55
N LEU A 326 -21.48 -2.57 -8.75
CA LEU A 326 -22.25 -2.46 -9.99
C LEU A 326 -23.23 -3.62 -10.13
N LEU A 327 -22.80 -4.85 -9.89
CA LEU A 327 -23.65 -6.04 -9.95
C LEU A 327 -24.73 -6.03 -8.88
N ALA A 328 -24.39 -5.64 -7.66
CA ALA A 328 -25.36 -5.53 -6.56
C ALA A 328 -26.45 -4.51 -6.91
N ARG A 329 -26.08 -3.31 -7.38
CA ARG A 329 -27.04 -2.29 -7.83
C ARG A 329 -27.89 -2.75 -9.01
N ALA A 330 -27.30 -3.50 -9.94
CA ALA A 330 -28.04 -4.04 -11.08
C ALA A 330 -29.07 -5.09 -10.65
N ALA A 331 -28.71 -5.93 -9.67
CA ALA A 331 -29.65 -6.90 -9.10
C ALA A 331 -30.81 -6.22 -8.36
N GLU A 332 -30.51 -5.19 -7.56
CA GLU A 332 -31.53 -4.36 -6.91
C GLU A 332 -32.45 -3.67 -7.92
N ALA A 333 -31.86 -3.10 -8.97
CA ALA A 333 -32.62 -2.43 -10.04
C ALA A 333 -33.56 -3.39 -10.78
N ARG A 334 -33.12 -4.65 -11.04
CA ARG A 334 -33.99 -5.68 -11.64
C ARG A 334 -35.16 -6.02 -10.74
N ALA A 335 -34.89 -6.23 -9.45
CA ALA A 335 -35.92 -6.53 -8.48
C ALA A 335 -36.94 -5.37 -8.34
N GLU A 336 -36.46 -4.11 -8.35
CA GLU A 336 -37.30 -2.92 -8.30
C GLU A 336 -38.17 -2.81 -9.56
N LEU A 337 -37.62 -3.02 -10.76
CA LEU A 337 -38.37 -3.01 -12.02
C LEU A 337 -39.44 -4.13 -12.10
N GLU A 338 -39.07 -5.33 -11.64
CA GLU A 338 -40.01 -6.46 -11.56
C GLU A 338 -41.16 -6.17 -10.56
N ALA A 339 -40.83 -5.60 -9.40
CA ALA A 339 -41.81 -5.21 -8.40
C ALA A 339 -42.79 -4.16 -8.92
N ILE A 340 -42.29 -3.17 -9.68
CA ILE A 340 -43.12 -2.14 -10.34
C ILE A 340 -44.02 -2.78 -11.39
N GLY A 341 -43.49 -3.71 -12.23
CA GLY A 341 -44.23 -4.46 -13.23
C GLY A 341 -45.30 -5.38 -12.66
N ALA A 342 -45.14 -5.86 -11.42
CA ALA A 342 -46.10 -6.71 -10.73
C ALA A 342 -47.21 -5.93 -9.97
N GLY A 343 -47.24 -4.58 -10.11
CA GLY A 343 -48.23 -3.73 -9.45
C GLY A 343 -47.97 -3.50 -7.98
N HIS A 344 -46.72 -3.71 -7.51
CA HIS A 344 -46.27 -3.38 -6.16
C HIS A 344 -46.07 -1.87 -6.01
N ASP A 345 -46.37 -1.35 -4.82
CA ASP A 345 -46.11 0.04 -4.45
C ASP A 345 -44.58 0.24 -4.26
N PRO A 346 -43.89 1.01 -5.10
CA PRO A 346 -42.44 1.22 -4.98
C PRO A 346 -42.03 1.82 -3.62
N ALA A 347 -42.91 2.65 -3.05
CA ALA A 347 -42.66 3.27 -1.73
C ALA A 347 -42.77 2.23 -0.59
N ALA A 348 -43.63 1.22 -0.75
CA ALA A 348 -43.74 0.12 0.21
C ALA A 348 -42.49 -0.79 0.15
N ALA A 349 -42.04 -1.15 -1.06
CA ALA A 349 -40.84 -1.94 -1.28
C ALA A 349 -39.56 -1.23 -0.75
N ALA A 350 -39.42 0.06 -1.02
CA ALA A 350 -38.30 0.86 -0.53
C ALA A 350 -38.27 0.96 1.00
N ARG A 351 -39.44 1.09 1.65
CA ARG A 351 -39.54 1.08 3.13
C ARG A 351 -39.16 -0.27 3.71
N GLU A 352 -39.58 -1.36 3.10
CA GLU A 352 -39.22 -2.72 3.53
C GLU A 352 -37.72 -2.99 3.35
N ALA A 353 -37.12 -2.59 2.22
CA ALA A 353 -35.69 -2.69 1.96
C ALA A 353 -34.88 -1.86 2.97
N LEU A 354 -35.32 -0.65 3.28
CA LEU A 354 -34.69 0.19 4.29
C LEU A 354 -34.75 -0.46 5.68
N ALA A 355 -35.93 -0.94 6.10
CA ALA A 355 -36.10 -1.61 7.39
C ALA A 355 -35.23 -2.89 7.50
N ALA A 356 -35.13 -3.67 6.41
CA ALA A 356 -34.26 -4.85 6.36
C ALA A 356 -32.77 -4.47 6.49
N ALA A 357 -32.32 -3.43 5.79
CA ALA A 357 -30.94 -2.93 5.86
C ALA A 357 -30.61 -2.35 7.26
N GLU A 358 -31.55 -1.65 7.89
CA GLU A 358 -31.41 -1.16 9.27
C GLU A 358 -31.28 -2.30 10.27
N ALA A 359 -32.14 -3.31 10.16
CA ALA A 359 -32.11 -4.49 11.02
C ALA A 359 -30.79 -5.27 10.86
N GLN A 360 -30.31 -5.45 9.61
CA GLN A 360 -29.04 -6.12 9.36
C GLN A 360 -27.86 -5.35 9.94
N THR A 361 -27.81 -4.04 9.74
CA THR A 361 -26.75 -3.17 10.27
C THR A 361 -26.74 -3.18 11.79
N ALA A 362 -27.92 -3.10 12.43
CA ALA A 362 -28.04 -3.16 13.88
C ALA A 362 -27.58 -4.50 14.45
N ARG A 363 -27.93 -5.63 13.80
CA ARG A 363 -27.46 -6.97 14.19
C ARG A 363 -25.95 -7.08 14.15
N LEU A 364 -25.32 -6.66 13.04
CA LEU A 364 -23.87 -6.71 12.89
C LEU A 364 -23.14 -5.77 13.87
N ALA A 365 -23.70 -4.60 14.15
CA ALA A 365 -23.19 -3.70 15.19
C ALA A 365 -23.22 -4.35 16.58
N ALA A 366 -24.32 -5.04 16.92
CA ALA A 366 -24.41 -5.77 18.19
C ALA A 366 -23.43 -6.94 18.29
N GLU A 367 -23.19 -7.68 17.19
CA GLU A 367 -22.20 -8.75 17.14
C GLU A 367 -20.77 -8.22 17.30
N LEU A 368 -20.45 -7.08 16.68
CA LEU A 368 -19.16 -6.39 16.86
C LEU A 368 -18.97 -5.97 18.32
N ARG A 369 -19.98 -5.34 18.91
CA ARG A 369 -19.95 -4.88 20.30
C ARG A 369 -19.75 -6.02 21.29
N ALA A 370 -20.50 -7.11 21.15
CA ALA A 370 -20.39 -8.28 22.03
C ALA A 370 -18.96 -8.85 22.03
N ALA A 371 -18.33 -8.97 20.85
CA ALA A 371 -16.95 -9.45 20.76
C ALA A 371 -15.93 -8.47 21.38
N ARG A 372 -16.16 -7.16 21.24
CA ARG A 372 -15.33 -6.12 21.88
C ARG A 372 -15.46 -6.16 23.40
N GLU A 373 -16.67 -6.28 23.93
CA GLU A 373 -16.94 -6.37 25.37
C GLU A 373 -16.28 -7.63 25.98
N GLU A 374 -16.36 -8.77 25.30
CA GLU A 374 -15.68 -10.00 25.71
C GLU A 374 -14.15 -9.84 25.73
N ALA A 375 -13.59 -9.10 24.75
CA ALA A 375 -12.16 -8.89 24.60
C ALA A 375 -11.58 -7.83 25.55
N LEU A 376 -12.38 -6.90 26.10
CA LEU A 376 -11.89 -5.79 26.92
C LEU A 376 -11.00 -6.23 28.08
N GLY A 377 -11.47 -7.15 28.91
CA GLY A 377 -10.72 -7.63 30.07
C GLY A 377 -9.39 -8.29 29.68
N PRO A 378 -9.39 -9.29 28.79
CA PRO A 378 -8.17 -9.90 28.28
C PRO A 378 -7.22 -8.89 27.61
N PHE A 379 -7.73 -7.94 26.83
CA PHE A 379 -6.94 -6.90 26.18
C PHE A 379 -6.24 -5.99 27.22
N GLN A 380 -6.97 -5.50 28.21
CA GLN A 380 -6.41 -4.68 29.28
C GLN A 380 -5.31 -5.43 30.06
N ALA A 381 -5.53 -6.69 30.37
CA ALA A 381 -4.55 -7.52 31.07
C ALA A 381 -3.28 -7.72 30.23
N ALA A 382 -3.43 -7.97 28.91
CA ALA A 382 -2.32 -8.14 28.00
C ALA A 382 -1.50 -6.85 27.83
N VAL A 383 -2.16 -5.69 27.68
CA VAL A 383 -1.45 -4.40 27.61
C VAL A 383 -0.75 -4.07 28.92
N ALA A 384 -1.39 -4.33 30.08
CA ALA A 384 -0.76 -4.12 31.39
C ALA A 384 0.47 -5.01 31.60
N GLU A 385 0.48 -6.23 31.08
CA GLU A 385 1.65 -7.12 31.09
C GLU A 385 2.79 -6.54 30.26
N GLU A 386 2.51 -6.08 29.04
CA GLU A 386 3.52 -5.46 28.17
C GLU A 386 4.04 -4.13 28.75
N LEU A 387 3.19 -3.32 29.39
CA LEU A 387 3.63 -2.08 30.08
C LEU A 387 4.65 -2.39 31.16
N ARG A 388 4.44 -3.44 31.97
CA ARG A 388 5.43 -3.88 32.95
C ARG A 388 6.74 -4.29 32.28
N GLY A 389 6.66 -4.99 31.17
CA GLY A 389 7.81 -5.41 30.36
C GLY A 389 8.64 -4.25 29.81
N VAL A 390 8.03 -3.11 29.50
CA VAL A 390 8.73 -1.94 28.93
C VAL A 390 9.14 -0.88 29.97
N GLY A 391 9.18 -1.27 31.24
CA GLY A 391 9.67 -0.40 32.33
C GLY A 391 8.63 0.59 32.88
N MET A 392 7.34 0.29 32.69
CA MET A 392 6.21 1.03 33.26
C MET A 392 5.48 0.16 34.31
N GLY A 393 6.24 -0.48 35.19
CA GLY A 393 5.80 -1.57 36.07
C GLY A 393 4.65 -1.23 37.04
N GLU A 394 4.48 0.04 37.39
CA GLU A 394 3.38 0.51 38.25
C GLU A 394 2.23 1.15 37.44
N GLY A 395 2.37 1.19 36.10
CA GLY A 395 1.36 1.72 35.21
C GLY A 395 0.14 0.81 35.10
N GLU A 396 -1.05 1.41 35.17
CA GLU A 396 -2.33 0.72 34.94
C GLU A 396 -2.94 1.22 33.64
N PHE A 397 -3.50 0.27 32.88
CA PHE A 397 -4.17 0.52 31.60
C PHE A 397 -5.63 0.13 31.70
N GLN A 398 -6.51 0.96 31.15
CA GLN A 398 -7.93 0.73 31.05
C GLN A 398 -8.40 1.02 29.61
N ALA A 399 -9.26 0.17 29.09
CA ALA A 399 -9.95 0.41 27.82
C ALA A 399 -11.45 0.47 28.11
N GLU A 400 -12.11 1.43 27.50
CA GLU A 400 -13.56 1.63 27.62
C GLU A 400 -14.20 1.59 26.24
N LEU A 401 -15.39 0.99 26.14
CA LEU A 401 -16.26 1.15 24.98
C LEU A 401 -17.29 2.23 25.28
N ARG A 402 -17.36 3.21 24.40
CA ARG A 402 -18.35 4.27 24.47
C ARG A 402 -19.30 4.16 23.28
N GLU A 403 -20.54 4.45 23.52
CA GLU A 403 -21.55 4.47 22.47
C GLU A 403 -21.41 5.70 21.60
N ARG A 404 -21.53 5.52 20.29
CA ARG A 404 -21.55 6.56 19.28
C ARG A 404 -22.64 6.33 18.26
N ASP A 405 -22.89 7.28 17.40
CA ASP A 405 -23.78 7.13 16.26
C ASP A 405 -23.30 5.98 15.37
N ALA A 406 -24.28 5.26 14.80
CA ALA A 406 -24.01 4.12 13.91
C ALA A 406 -23.15 4.54 12.72
N GLY A 407 -22.21 3.68 12.39
CA GLY A 407 -21.27 3.89 11.29
C GLY A 407 -20.74 2.58 10.70
N PRO A 408 -19.81 2.65 9.76
CA PRO A 408 -19.26 1.46 9.08
C PRO A 408 -18.50 0.49 10.01
N SER A 409 -18.14 0.93 11.22
CA SER A 409 -17.49 0.12 12.25
C SER A 409 -18.41 -0.24 13.43
N GLY A 410 -19.72 -0.06 13.29
CA GLY A 410 -20.70 -0.29 14.34
C GLY A 410 -21.06 0.99 15.11
N THR A 411 -21.47 0.81 16.37
CA THR A 411 -21.99 1.87 17.25
C THR A 411 -21.04 2.21 18.40
N ASP A 412 -19.78 1.78 18.33
CA ASP A 412 -18.82 1.96 19.40
C ASP A 412 -17.64 2.81 19.00
N GLU A 413 -17.10 3.50 19.96
CA GLU A 413 -15.72 4.02 19.97
C GLU A 413 -14.97 3.45 21.16
N ALA A 414 -13.67 3.26 21.02
CA ALA A 414 -12.80 2.87 22.11
C ALA A 414 -12.11 4.07 22.73
N ALA A 415 -11.95 4.07 24.06
CA ALA A 415 -11.16 5.04 24.79
C ALA A 415 -10.10 4.32 25.62
N PHE A 416 -8.81 4.58 25.33
CA PHE A 416 -7.69 4.04 26.07
C PHE A 416 -7.21 5.05 27.11
N LEU A 417 -7.19 4.60 28.34
CA LEU A 417 -6.79 5.39 29.50
C LEU A 417 -5.59 4.75 30.17
N ILE A 418 -4.73 5.57 30.71
CA ILE A 418 -3.56 5.12 31.45
C ILE A 418 -3.43 5.89 32.76
N ARG A 419 -2.92 5.19 33.77
CA ARG A 419 -2.46 5.76 35.03
C ARG A 419 -0.99 5.37 35.17
N PRO A 420 -0.04 6.27 34.86
CA PRO A 420 1.38 5.93 34.84
C PRO A 420 1.94 5.53 36.20
N ASN A 421 1.42 6.14 37.29
CA ASN A 421 1.87 5.89 38.66
C ASN A 421 0.68 5.77 39.60
N PRO A 422 0.76 4.95 40.66
CA PRO A 422 -0.24 4.89 41.72
C PRO A 422 -0.53 6.27 42.33
N GLY A 423 -1.82 6.56 42.56
CA GLY A 423 -2.25 7.84 43.12
C GLY A 423 -2.55 8.94 42.13
N LEU A 424 -2.25 8.78 40.85
CA LEU A 424 -2.69 9.66 39.77
C LEU A 424 -4.08 9.22 39.25
N PRO A 425 -4.90 10.11 38.71
CA PRO A 425 -6.12 9.72 38.00
C PRO A 425 -5.79 9.01 36.67
N PHE A 426 -6.73 8.23 36.16
CA PHE A 426 -6.69 7.77 34.77
C PHE A 426 -6.86 8.97 33.83
N ALA A 427 -6.05 9.04 32.81
CA ALA A 427 -6.09 10.04 31.76
C ALA A 427 -6.02 9.37 30.38
N PRO A 428 -6.51 10.02 29.30
CA PRO A 428 -6.32 9.52 27.95
C PRO A 428 -4.86 9.24 27.66
N VAL A 429 -4.57 8.12 27.01
CA VAL A 429 -3.18 7.71 26.67
C VAL A 429 -2.45 8.82 25.90
N ALA A 430 -3.16 9.56 25.07
CA ALA A 430 -2.60 10.70 24.31
C ALA A 430 -2.09 11.85 25.19
N ASP A 431 -2.56 11.95 26.44
CA ASP A 431 -2.19 13.03 27.37
C ASP A 431 -1.02 12.64 28.29
N THR A 432 -0.39 11.48 28.05
CA THR A 432 0.78 11.01 28.81
C THR A 432 1.97 11.96 28.66
N ALA A 433 2.62 12.28 29.76
CA ALA A 433 3.43 13.48 29.89
C ALA A 433 4.79 13.51 29.19
N SER A 434 5.41 12.36 28.84
CA SER A 434 6.74 12.34 28.21
C SER A 434 6.75 11.56 26.90
N GLY A 435 7.54 12.04 25.91
CA GLY A 435 7.66 11.38 24.60
C GLY A 435 8.12 9.93 24.72
N GLY A 436 9.12 9.64 25.55
CA GLY A 436 9.61 8.28 25.75
C GLY A 436 8.61 7.36 26.46
N GLU A 437 7.82 7.87 27.42
CA GLU A 437 6.75 7.10 28.06
C GLU A 437 5.63 6.80 27.06
N LEU A 438 5.23 7.79 26.28
CA LEU A 438 4.21 7.62 25.25
C LEU A 438 4.64 6.58 24.20
N SER A 439 5.90 6.61 23.76
CA SER A 439 6.44 5.63 22.82
C SER A 439 6.45 4.21 23.41
N ARG A 440 6.71 4.05 24.70
CA ARG A 440 6.64 2.74 25.37
C ARG A 440 5.19 2.25 25.56
N VAL A 441 4.26 3.16 25.86
CA VAL A 441 2.82 2.84 25.89
C VAL A 441 2.36 2.40 24.51
N ALA A 442 2.75 3.12 23.48
CA ALA A 442 2.46 2.74 22.09
C ALA A 442 3.04 1.36 21.73
N LEU A 443 4.28 1.08 22.15
CA LEU A 443 4.89 -0.24 21.96
C LEU A 443 4.07 -1.34 22.66
N ALA A 444 3.66 -1.12 23.91
CA ALA A 444 2.88 -2.09 24.66
C ALA A 444 1.53 -2.38 23.99
N ILE A 445 0.83 -1.33 23.54
CA ILE A 445 -0.44 -1.45 22.80
C ILE A 445 -0.23 -2.18 21.48
N ALA A 446 0.80 -1.82 20.72
CA ALA A 446 1.15 -2.44 19.45
C ALA A 446 1.58 -3.90 19.59
N ALA A 447 2.30 -4.22 20.68
CA ALA A 447 2.69 -5.60 21.01
C ALA A 447 1.48 -6.52 21.22
N VAL A 448 0.34 -5.97 21.61
CA VAL A 448 -0.92 -6.71 21.81
C VAL A 448 -1.81 -6.65 20.56
N GLY A 449 -2.04 -5.46 20.01
CA GLY A 449 -2.99 -5.24 18.91
C GLY A 449 -2.41 -5.49 17.52
N GLY A 450 -1.09 -5.60 17.37
CA GLY A 450 -0.44 -5.75 16.07
C GLY A 450 -0.36 -4.43 15.29
N GLY A 451 0.08 -4.53 14.03
CA GLY A 451 0.23 -3.45 13.05
C GLY A 451 1.08 -3.93 11.88
N GLU A 452 1.08 -3.23 10.75
CA GLU A 452 1.85 -3.65 9.57
C GLU A 452 3.29 -3.13 9.60
N THR A 453 3.47 -1.81 9.65
CA THR A 453 4.78 -1.16 9.76
C THR A 453 4.77 -0.17 10.91
N MET A 454 5.68 -0.34 11.86
CA MET A 454 5.78 0.51 13.03
C MET A 454 7.15 1.16 13.11
N VAL A 455 7.18 2.46 13.27
CA VAL A 455 8.40 3.26 13.41
C VAL A 455 8.45 3.84 14.82
N PHE A 456 9.43 3.46 15.59
CA PHE A 456 9.65 3.93 16.97
C PHE A 456 10.81 4.91 17.02
N ASP A 457 10.50 6.14 17.39
CA ASP A 457 11.49 7.17 17.74
C ASP A 457 11.40 7.47 19.23
N GLU A 458 12.52 7.82 19.85
CA GLU A 458 12.64 8.15 21.28
C GLU A 458 12.18 7.05 22.27
N ILE A 459 11.99 5.80 21.81
CA ILE A 459 11.53 4.71 22.67
C ILE A 459 12.51 4.37 23.80
N ASP A 460 13.77 4.69 23.59
CA ASP A 460 14.90 4.51 24.50
C ASP A 460 15.21 5.73 25.38
N ALA A 461 14.37 6.78 25.29
CA ALA A 461 14.54 7.97 26.11
C ALA A 461 14.35 7.67 27.60
N GLY A 462 15.39 7.95 28.40
CA GLY A 462 15.36 7.80 29.85
C GLY A 462 15.42 6.37 30.36
N ILE A 463 15.75 5.39 29.53
CA ILE A 463 15.92 3.99 29.95
C ILE A 463 17.34 3.48 29.71
N GLY A 464 17.69 2.40 30.38
CA GLY A 464 18.98 1.70 30.26
C GLY A 464 18.92 0.36 30.97
N GLY A 465 20.02 -0.39 30.96
CA GLY A 465 20.16 -1.64 31.71
C GLY A 465 19.07 -2.68 31.34
N GLU A 466 18.40 -3.21 32.37
CA GLU A 466 17.38 -4.27 32.19
C GLU A 466 16.15 -3.79 31.42
N THR A 467 15.73 -2.55 31.64
CA THR A 467 14.57 -1.98 30.90
C THR A 467 14.87 -1.89 29.41
N ALA A 468 16.07 -1.49 29.02
CA ALA A 468 16.47 -1.46 27.62
C ALA A 468 16.46 -2.86 26.97
N ASN A 469 16.93 -3.88 27.70
CA ASN A 469 16.85 -5.27 27.25
C ASN A 469 15.40 -5.74 27.10
N ALA A 470 14.52 -5.36 28.01
CA ALA A 470 13.11 -5.73 27.98
C ALA A 470 12.38 -5.07 26.80
N VAL A 471 12.60 -3.76 26.59
CA VAL A 471 12.09 -3.03 25.41
C VAL A 471 12.60 -3.68 24.11
N GLY A 472 13.89 -4.00 24.04
CA GLY A 472 14.49 -4.68 22.89
C GLY A 472 13.79 -6.01 22.56
N ARG A 473 13.57 -6.87 23.57
CA ARG A 473 12.85 -8.13 23.39
C ARG A 473 11.39 -7.93 22.96
N THR A 474 10.73 -6.90 23.44
CA THR A 474 9.36 -6.59 22.98
C THR A 474 9.35 -6.14 21.52
N LEU A 475 10.31 -5.30 21.11
CA LEU A 475 10.49 -4.92 19.69
C LEU A 475 10.81 -6.13 18.79
N GLU A 476 11.67 -7.05 19.23
CA GLU A 476 12.00 -8.28 18.52
C GLU A 476 10.77 -9.19 18.36
N ARG A 477 10.00 -9.44 19.45
CA ARG A 477 8.74 -10.20 19.38
C ARG A 477 7.73 -9.56 18.45
N LEU A 478 7.63 -8.23 18.47
CA LEU A 478 6.78 -7.49 17.56
C LEU A 478 7.27 -7.64 16.11
N GLY A 479 8.59 -7.58 15.90
CA GLY A 479 9.24 -7.81 14.62
C GLY A 479 8.93 -9.16 13.99
N ALA A 480 8.75 -10.22 14.79
CA ALA A 480 8.40 -11.55 14.29
C ALA A 480 7.05 -11.61 13.54
N ARG A 481 6.18 -10.61 13.70
CA ARG A 481 4.83 -10.58 13.10
C ARG A 481 4.49 -9.28 12.36
N ALA A 482 5.34 -8.25 12.48
CA ALA A 482 5.18 -6.96 11.86
C ALA A 482 6.54 -6.41 11.45
N GLN A 483 6.57 -5.42 10.57
CA GLN A 483 7.80 -4.69 10.31
C GLN A 483 7.99 -3.62 11.40
N VAL A 484 9.14 -3.61 12.05
CA VAL A 484 9.50 -2.65 13.07
C VAL A 484 10.75 -1.88 12.64
N VAL A 485 10.68 -0.57 12.67
CA VAL A 485 11.82 0.33 12.46
C VAL A 485 12.04 1.09 13.75
N THR A 486 13.21 0.98 14.37
CA THR A 486 13.52 1.69 15.61
C THR A 486 14.74 2.59 15.45
N ILE A 487 14.59 3.84 15.87
CA ILE A 487 15.68 4.80 15.98
C ILE A 487 16.19 4.75 17.42
N THR A 488 17.42 4.27 17.61
CA THR A 488 17.95 4.02 18.96
C THR A 488 19.41 4.42 19.14
N HIS A 489 19.77 4.76 20.36
CA HIS A 489 21.16 4.92 20.77
C HIS A 489 21.63 3.79 21.70
N LEU A 490 20.74 2.83 22.02
CA LEU A 490 21.03 1.73 22.93
C LEU A 490 21.48 0.47 22.18
N PRO A 491 22.69 -0.05 22.45
CA PRO A 491 23.20 -1.26 21.84
C PRO A 491 22.37 -2.50 22.17
N GLN A 492 21.68 -2.51 23.32
CA GLN A 492 20.77 -3.59 23.74
C GLN A 492 19.61 -3.78 22.76
N ILE A 493 19.11 -2.70 22.19
CA ILE A 493 18.03 -2.72 21.21
C ILE A 493 18.61 -3.04 19.82
N ALA A 494 19.66 -2.31 19.41
CA ALA A 494 20.28 -2.45 18.10
C ALA A 494 20.84 -3.86 17.84
N SER A 495 21.29 -4.56 18.89
CA SER A 495 21.82 -5.92 18.77
C SER A 495 20.80 -6.97 18.37
N LEU A 496 19.52 -6.74 18.62
CA LEU A 496 18.41 -7.65 18.31
C LEU A 496 17.84 -7.45 16.90
N ALA A 497 18.26 -6.38 16.20
CA ALA A 497 17.72 -6.07 14.88
C ALA A 497 18.21 -7.05 13.80
N GLU A 498 17.35 -7.39 12.86
CA GLU A 498 17.70 -8.18 11.68
C GLU A 498 18.49 -7.36 10.66
N ARG A 499 18.12 -6.08 10.49
CA ARG A 499 18.85 -5.10 9.68
C ARG A 499 19.29 -3.94 10.54
N HIS A 500 20.52 -3.49 10.32
CA HIS A 500 21.11 -2.40 11.08
C HIS A 500 21.64 -1.34 10.13
N PHE A 501 21.16 -0.11 10.30
CA PHE A 501 21.58 1.07 9.53
C PHE A 501 22.34 2.02 10.46
N ARG A 502 23.45 2.54 9.97
CA ARG A 502 24.23 3.57 10.67
C ARG A 502 24.03 4.91 10.01
N VAL A 503 23.76 5.91 10.83
CA VAL A 503 23.69 7.32 10.45
C VAL A 503 24.97 7.99 10.92
N GLU A 504 25.80 8.43 9.98
CA GLU A 504 27.10 9.03 10.21
C GLU A 504 27.14 10.47 9.70
N LYS A 505 27.70 11.37 10.51
CA LYS A 505 27.92 12.75 10.13
C LYS A 505 29.29 12.89 9.47
N ILE A 506 29.31 13.21 8.20
CA ILE A 506 30.53 13.41 7.44
C ILE A 506 30.89 14.90 7.49
N PRO A 507 32.02 15.26 8.13
CA PRO A 507 32.51 16.64 8.15
C PRO A 507 32.79 17.13 6.73
N GLY A 508 32.43 18.37 6.45
CA GLY A 508 32.62 18.99 5.12
C GLY A 508 32.03 20.39 5.10
N ASP A 509 32.15 21.08 3.97
CA ASP A 509 31.53 22.38 3.73
C ASP A 509 30.63 22.29 2.49
N PRO A 510 29.31 22.08 2.66
CA PRO A 510 28.60 21.86 3.91
C PRO A 510 28.77 20.43 4.47
N THR A 511 28.65 20.30 5.79
CA THR A 511 28.56 19.01 6.47
C THR A 511 27.33 18.24 5.97
N HIS A 512 27.44 16.93 5.77
CA HIS A 512 26.33 16.09 5.35
C HIS A 512 26.25 14.78 6.15
N THR A 513 25.10 14.13 6.08
CA THR A 513 24.83 12.86 6.72
C THR A 513 24.81 11.75 5.65
N ARG A 514 25.49 10.65 5.96
CA ARG A 514 25.45 9.39 5.22
C ARG A 514 24.68 8.35 6.03
N ILE A 515 23.87 7.58 5.32
CA ILE A 515 23.15 6.44 5.91
C ILE A 515 23.57 5.20 5.14
N GLU A 516 23.97 4.17 5.86
CA GLU A 516 24.39 2.91 5.25
C GLU A 516 23.87 1.72 6.03
N GLN A 517 23.49 0.67 5.32
CA GLN A 517 23.18 -0.62 5.92
C GLN A 517 24.51 -1.30 6.29
N LEU A 518 24.61 -1.76 7.55
CA LEU A 518 25.82 -2.38 8.05
C LEU A 518 25.87 -3.87 7.68
N ALA A 519 27.03 -4.31 7.18
CA ALA A 519 27.36 -5.73 7.13
C ALA A 519 27.63 -6.28 8.55
N GLU A 520 27.64 -7.59 8.71
CA GLU A 520 27.79 -8.24 10.03
C GLU A 520 29.06 -7.81 10.80
N THR A 521 30.17 -7.59 10.08
CA THR A 521 31.42 -7.09 10.67
C THR A 521 31.29 -5.68 11.18
N ASP A 522 30.72 -4.78 10.37
CA ASP A 522 30.58 -3.36 10.67
C ASP A 522 29.54 -3.14 11.78
N ARG A 523 28.55 -4.03 11.84
CA ARG A 523 27.55 -4.06 12.91
C ARG A 523 28.18 -4.30 14.27
N ARG A 524 29.14 -5.22 14.35
CA ARG A 524 29.88 -5.47 15.60
C ARG A 524 30.69 -4.26 16.04
N ASP A 525 31.37 -3.61 15.10
CA ASP A 525 32.15 -2.41 15.38
C ASP A 525 31.25 -1.26 15.85
N GLU A 526 30.09 -1.09 15.23
CA GLU A 526 29.12 -0.09 15.65
C GLU A 526 28.58 -0.36 17.06
N LEU A 527 28.20 -1.61 17.37
CA LEU A 527 27.76 -1.99 18.71
C LEU A 527 28.86 -1.77 19.76
N GLN A 528 30.14 -2.05 19.43
CA GLN A 528 31.26 -1.74 20.31
C GLN A 528 31.42 -0.23 20.51
N ARG A 529 31.28 0.57 19.45
CA ARG A 529 31.29 2.03 19.53
C ARG A 529 30.18 2.54 20.46
N MET A 530 28.96 2.03 20.33
CA MET A 530 27.81 2.38 21.17
C MET A 530 28.03 2.01 22.65
N LEU A 531 28.81 0.98 22.94
CA LEU A 531 29.21 0.57 24.30
C LEU A 531 30.37 1.40 24.89
N GLY A 532 30.79 2.47 24.22
CA GLY A 532 31.89 3.32 24.69
C GLY A 532 33.25 3.00 24.09
N GLY A 533 33.31 2.15 23.05
CA GLY A 533 34.53 1.77 22.33
C GLY A 533 35.39 0.72 23.07
N ARG A 534 36.49 0.32 22.42
CA ARG A 534 37.38 -0.74 22.95
C ARG A 534 38.06 -0.37 24.26
N GLU A 535 38.39 0.91 24.44
CA GLU A 535 39.06 1.40 25.66
C GLU A 535 38.13 1.29 26.89
N PHE A 536 36.87 1.65 26.73
CA PHE A 536 35.90 1.51 27.83
C PHE A 536 35.65 0.04 28.17
N LEU A 537 35.49 -0.83 27.20
CA LEU A 537 35.28 -2.27 27.44
C LEU A 537 36.49 -2.91 28.14
N SER A 538 37.71 -2.48 27.80
CA SER A 538 38.93 -2.96 28.51
C SER A 538 39.06 -2.42 29.92
N SER A 539 38.44 -1.30 30.27
CA SER A 539 38.47 -0.72 31.63
C SER A 539 37.44 -1.34 32.57
N VAL A 540 36.44 -2.06 32.05
CA VAL A 540 35.35 -2.70 32.83
C VAL A 540 35.62 -4.20 33.07
N GLN A 541 36.61 -4.79 32.37
CA GLN A 541 37.16 -6.13 32.64
C GLN A 541 38.22 -6.07 33.73
#